data_310c4d401bfc1543986424dc17d7a87e
#
_entry.id   310c4d401bfc1543986424dc17d7a87e
#
_cell.length_a   1.000
_cell.length_b   1.000
_cell.length_c   1.000
_cell.angle_alpha   90.00
_cell.angle_beta   90.00
_cell.angle_gamma   90.00
#
_symmetry.space_group_name_H-M   'P 1'
#
loop_
_entity.id
_entity.type
_entity.pdbx_description
1 polymer ?
#
loop_
_entity_poly.entity_id
_entity_poly.type
_entity_poly.pdbx_seq_one_letter_code
_entity_poly.pdbx_strand_id
1 'polypeptide(L)'
;MPVEDNLVLGGWRAMKQRVPNWKREIERVYELFPRLKERRAQLAGTLSGGERQMLAVGRALMSSPRLLMLDEPSLGLAPLVVKEIFRIIERLRAEGTSILLVEQNARAALEVAEHGYVLETGSIAVEGPAADLAHNPRVIESYLGATHREAA
;
A
#
# COMPACT_ATOMS: atom_id res chain seq x y z
N MET A 1 -11.02 -13.60 -14.43
CA MET A 1 -9.89 -14.34 -13.82
C MET A 1 -10.11 -14.38 -12.32
N PRO A 2 -10.03 -15.56 -11.67
CA PRO A 2 -10.12 -15.70 -10.22
C PRO A 2 -9.03 -14.94 -9.45
N VAL A 3 -9.27 -14.70 -8.17
CA VAL A 3 -8.29 -14.05 -7.25
C VAL A 3 -6.97 -14.83 -7.24
N GLU A 4 -7.04 -16.16 -7.05
CA GLU A 4 -5.85 -17.00 -7.00
C GLU A 4 -5.01 -16.94 -8.27
N ASP A 5 -5.66 -16.98 -9.45
CA ASP A 5 -4.96 -16.86 -10.73
C ASP A 5 -4.28 -15.51 -10.91
N ASN A 6 -4.89 -14.41 -10.38
CA ASN A 6 -4.27 -13.09 -10.36
C ASN A 6 -3.00 -13.07 -9.51
N LEU A 7 -3.01 -13.73 -8.35
CA LEU A 7 -1.83 -13.85 -7.49
C LEU A 7 -0.73 -14.68 -8.18
N VAL A 8 -1.09 -15.85 -8.72
CA VAL A 8 -0.16 -16.72 -9.47
C VAL A 8 0.50 -15.93 -10.62
N LEU A 9 -0.26 -15.11 -11.33
CA LEU A 9 0.27 -14.26 -12.40
C LEU A 9 1.33 -13.28 -11.88
N GLY A 10 1.15 -12.72 -10.67
CA GLY A 10 2.18 -11.88 -10.01
C GLY A 10 3.50 -12.62 -9.79
N GLY A 11 3.43 -13.92 -9.50
CA GLY A 11 4.60 -14.80 -9.33
C GLY A 11 5.17 -15.39 -10.64
N TRP A 12 4.63 -15.02 -11.80
CA TRP A 12 5.01 -15.60 -13.09
C TRP A 12 6.52 -15.63 -13.35
N ARG A 13 7.23 -14.55 -13.03
CA ARG A 13 8.69 -14.47 -13.21
C ARG A 13 9.41 -15.50 -12.35
N ALA A 14 9.06 -15.61 -11.07
CA ALA A 14 9.63 -16.57 -10.14
C ALA A 14 9.34 -18.01 -10.59
N MET A 15 8.11 -18.28 -11.04
CA MET A 15 7.71 -19.57 -11.59
C MET A 15 8.53 -19.93 -12.84
N LYS A 16 8.67 -18.98 -13.80
CA LYS A 16 9.42 -19.21 -15.04
C LYS A 16 10.92 -19.41 -14.78
N GLN A 17 11.47 -18.72 -13.78
CA GLN A 17 12.87 -18.87 -13.36
C GLN A 17 13.09 -20.08 -12.44
N ARG A 18 12.06 -20.88 -12.16
CA ARG A 18 12.10 -22.05 -11.27
C ARG A 18 12.65 -21.69 -9.88
N VAL A 19 12.32 -20.49 -9.36
CA VAL A 19 12.70 -20.10 -8.01
C VAL A 19 12.09 -21.10 -7.01
N PRO A 20 12.89 -21.72 -6.13
CA PRO A 20 12.37 -22.67 -5.16
C PRO A 20 11.32 -22.02 -4.25
N ASN A 21 10.27 -22.78 -3.95
CA ASN A 21 9.23 -22.36 -2.99
C ASN A 21 8.44 -21.09 -3.35
N TRP A 22 8.44 -20.62 -4.61
CA TRP A 22 7.64 -19.45 -5.02
C TRP A 22 6.15 -19.55 -4.58
N LYS A 23 5.61 -20.77 -4.44
CA LYS A 23 4.25 -21.00 -3.92
C LYS A 23 4.08 -20.58 -2.45
N ARG A 24 5.16 -20.46 -1.67
CA ARG A 24 5.10 -19.94 -0.29
C ARG A 24 4.66 -18.48 -0.26
N GLU A 25 4.95 -17.71 -1.31
CA GLU A 25 4.53 -16.32 -1.39
C GLU A 25 3.00 -16.19 -1.44
N ILE A 26 2.29 -17.15 -2.04
CA ILE A 26 0.82 -17.11 -2.05
C ILE A 26 0.24 -17.29 -0.65
N GLU A 27 0.82 -18.20 0.17
CA GLU A 27 0.39 -18.36 1.55
C GLU A 27 0.72 -17.11 2.38
N ARG A 28 1.90 -16.52 2.19
CA ARG A 28 2.26 -15.24 2.82
C ARG A 28 1.27 -14.12 2.45
N VAL A 29 0.89 -14.02 1.18
CA VAL A 29 -0.13 -13.06 0.74
C VAL A 29 -1.48 -13.34 1.41
N TYR A 30 -1.87 -14.60 1.56
CA TYR A 30 -3.11 -14.97 2.26
C TYR A 30 -3.06 -14.70 3.77
N GLU A 31 -1.88 -14.76 4.40
CA GLU A 31 -1.69 -14.34 5.79
C GLU A 31 -1.80 -12.82 5.97
N LEU A 32 -1.32 -12.05 4.98
CA LEU A 32 -1.46 -10.59 4.95
C LEU A 32 -2.90 -10.15 4.64
N PHE A 33 -3.57 -10.89 3.75
CA PHE A 33 -4.91 -10.59 3.24
C PHE A 33 -5.85 -11.80 3.36
N PRO A 34 -6.34 -12.16 4.57
CA PRO A 34 -7.21 -13.33 4.77
C PRO A 34 -8.47 -13.31 3.90
N ARG A 35 -9.00 -12.12 3.61
CA ARG A 35 -10.16 -11.95 2.71
C ARG A 35 -9.90 -12.45 1.29
N LEU A 36 -8.68 -12.33 0.80
CA LEU A 36 -8.33 -12.88 -0.52
C LEU A 36 -8.31 -14.41 -0.50
N LYS A 37 -7.90 -15.03 0.61
CA LYS A 37 -7.95 -16.50 0.80
C LYS A 37 -9.38 -17.01 0.79
N GLU A 38 -10.28 -16.35 1.53
CA GLU A 38 -11.72 -16.69 1.58
C GLU A 38 -12.36 -16.62 0.18
N ARG A 39 -11.88 -15.70 -0.66
CA ARG A 39 -12.43 -15.41 -1.99
C ARG A 39 -11.55 -15.89 -3.15
N ARG A 40 -10.63 -16.81 -2.89
CA ARG A 40 -9.63 -17.26 -3.89
C ARG A 40 -10.22 -17.71 -5.23
N ALA A 41 -11.39 -18.36 -5.21
CA ALA A 41 -12.08 -18.81 -6.42
C ALA A 41 -13.00 -17.75 -7.04
N GLN A 42 -13.23 -16.59 -6.37
CA GLN A 42 -14.09 -15.54 -6.85
C GLN A 42 -13.42 -14.77 -7.99
N LEU A 43 -14.21 -14.30 -8.96
CA LEU A 43 -13.71 -13.44 -10.05
C LEU A 43 -13.27 -12.07 -9.50
N ALA A 44 -12.05 -11.65 -9.80
CA ALA A 44 -11.48 -10.41 -9.30
C ALA A 44 -12.32 -9.16 -9.64
N GLY A 45 -13.03 -9.17 -10.78
CA GLY A 45 -13.91 -8.07 -11.17
C GLY A 45 -15.15 -7.89 -10.29
N THR A 46 -15.51 -8.90 -9.47
CA THR A 46 -16.66 -8.86 -8.55
C THR A 46 -16.28 -8.49 -7.11
N LEU A 47 -14.99 -8.25 -6.85
CA LEU A 47 -14.49 -7.79 -5.56
C LEU A 47 -14.89 -6.33 -5.28
N SER A 48 -15.00 -5.96 -4.00
CA SER A 48 -15.11 -4.57 -3.58
C SER A 48 -13.86 -3.76 -3.94
N GLY A 49 -13.93 -2.43 -3.91
CA GLY A 49 -12.79 -1.54 -4.16
C GLY A 49 -11.58 -1.88 -3.29
N GLY A 50 -11.81 -2.04 -1.97
CA GLY A 50 -10.75 -2.40 -1.03
C GLY A 50 -10.14 -3.79 -1.28
N GLU A 51 -10.96 -4.79 -1.58
CA GLU A 51 -10.47 -6.14 -1.91
C GLU A 51 -9.68 -6.15 -3.23
N ARG A 52 -10.08 -5.33 -4.22
CA ARG A 52 -9.28 -5.15 -5.46
C ARG A 52 -7.93 -4.51 -5.18
N GLN A 53 -7.88 -3.52 -4.28
CA GLN A 53 -6.62 -2.89 -3.86
C GLN A 53 -5.71 -3.89 -3.14
N MET A 54 -6.27 -4.67 -2.20
CA MET A 54 -5.53 -5.76 -1.53
C MET A 54 -5.01 -6.79 -2.54
N LEU A 55 -5.81 -7.15 -3.55
CA LEU A 55 -5.38 -8.07 -4.61
C LEU A 55 -4.25 -7.46 -5.46
N ALA A 56 -4.29 -6.18 -5.77
CA ALA A 56 -3.24 -5.49 -6.52
C ALA A 56 -1.90 -5.51 -5.75
N VAL A 57 -1.94 -5.17 -4.46
CA VAL A 57 -0.77 -5.25 -3.57
C VAL A 57 -0.29 -6.69 -3.43
N GLY A 58 -1.19 -7.63 -3.15
CA GLY A 58 -0.86 -9.06 -3.04
C GLY A 58 -0.19 -9.59 -4.30
N ARG A 59 -0.69 -9.22 -5.48
CA ARG A 59 -0.08 -9.59 -6.77
C ARG A 59 1.34 -9.04 -6.92
N ALA A 60 1.60 -7.81 -6.49
CA ALA A 60 2.95 -7.25 -6.50
C ALA A 60 3.90 -8.01 -5.55
N LEU A 61 3.42 -8.39 -4.37
CA LEU A 61 4.19 -9.14 -3.37
C LEU A 61 4.59 -10.54 -3.84
N MET A 62 3.82 -11.17 -4.75
CA MET A 62 4.16 -12.48 -5.32
C MET A 62 5.51 -12.51 -6.05
N SER A 63 6.06 -11.35 -6.42
CA SER A 63 7.40 -11.24 -7.01
C SER A 63 8.52 -11.13 -5.97
N SER A 64 8.21 -11.17 -4.66
CA SER A 64 9.13 -10.92 -3.54
C SER A 64 9.98 -9.65 -3.77
N PRO A 65 9.35 -8.49 -3.96
CA PRO A 65 10.04 -7.26 -4.35
C PRO A 65 10.93 -6.75 -3.22
N ARG A 66 12.12 -6.22 -3.57
CA ARG A 66 12.97 -5.46 -2.64
C ARG A 66 12.46 -4.04 -2.45
N LEU A 67 11.77 -3.49 -3.45
CA LEU A 67 11.13 -2.19 -3.43
C LEU A 67 9.68 -2.34 -3.92
N LEU A 68 8.73 -1.92 -3.09
CA LEU A 68 7.31 -1.83 -3.43
C LEU A 68 6.95 -0.35 -3.64
N MET A 69 6.38 -0.03 -4.79
CA MET A 69 5.92 1.32 -5.13
C MET A 69 4.39 1.33 -5.08
N LEU A 70 3.83 2.22 -4.28
CA LEU A 70 2.39 2.37 -4.09
C LEU A 70 1.97 3.81 -4.42
N ASP A 71 1.04 3.94 -5.34
CA ASP A 71 0.49 5.22 -5.76
C ASP A 71 -0.97 5.33 -5.32
N GLU A 72 -1.23 6.24 -4.37
CA GLU A 72 -2.51 6.51 -3.74
C GLU A 72 -3.30 5.24 -3.31
N PRO A 73 -2.67 4.30 -2.56
CA PRO A 73 -3.32 3.02 -2.24
C PRO A 73 -4.56 3.16 -1.36
N SER A 74 -4.78 4.31 -0.72
CA SER A 74 -5.94 4.58 0.13
C SER A 74 -7.10 5.27 -0.59
N LEU A 75 -6.90 5.76 -1.82
CA LEU A 75 -7.87 6.61 -2.52
C LEU A 75 -9.23 5.91 -2.74
N GLY A 76 -10.30 6.57 -2.30
CA GLY A 76 -11.68 6.09 -2.51
C GLY A 76 -12.06 4.88 -1.68
N LEU A 77 -11.29 4.52 -0.65
CA LEU A 77 -11.55 3.38 0.21
C LEU A 77 -12.20 3.77 1.54
N ALA A 78 -12.97 2.83 2.09
CA ALA A 78 -13.55 3.00 3.42
C ALA A 78 -12.46 3.11 4.51
N PRO A 79 -12.66 3.92 5.57
CA PRO A 79 -11.64 4.17 6.60
C PRO A 79 -11.03 2.92 7.24
N LEU A 80 -11.83 1.87 7.42
CA LEU A 80 -11.34 0.60 7.98
C LEU A 80 -10.37 -0.11 7.03
N VAL A 81 -10.63 -0.05 5.72
CA VAL A 81 -9.76 -0.64 4.69
C VAL A 81 -8.46 0.15 4.58
N VAL A 82 -8.54 1.48 4.66
CA VAL A 82 -7.35 2.35 4.70
C VAL A 82 -6.44 1.95 5.86
N LYS A 83 -6.99 1.83 7.07
CA LYS A 83 -6.21 1.39 8.24
C LYS A 83 -5.55 0.02 8.05
N GLU A 84 -6.25 -0.91 7.40
CA GLU A 84 -5.72 -2.24 7.12
C GLU A 84 -4.54 -2.18 6.13
N ILE A 85 -4.65 -1.38 5.06
CA ILE A 85 -3.57 -1.17 4.08
C ILE A 85 -2.33 -0.58 4.76
N PHE A 86 -2.48 0.46 5.58
CA PHE A 86 -1.35 1.08 6.27
C PHE A 86 -0.68 0.12 7.27
N ARG A 87 -1.44 -0.70 8.00
CA ARG A 87 -0.85 -1.78 8.85
C ARG A 87 -0.02 -2.78 8.03
N ILE A 88 -0.47 -3.11 6.84
CA ILE A 88 0.27 -4.02 5.95
C ILE A 88 1.55 -3.35 5.46
N ILE A 89 1.51 -2.06 5.13
CA ILE A 89 2.70 -1.27 4.77
C ILE A 89 3.73 -1.30 5.91
N GLU A 90 3.32 -1.04 7.15
CA GLU A 90 4.19 -1.12 8.33
C GLU A 90 4.81 -2.51 8.50
N ARG A 91 3.99 -3.56 8.38
CA ARG A 91 4.46 -4.94 8.47
C ARG A 91 5.49 -5.29 7.40
N LEU A 92 5.23 -4.92 6.14
CA LEU A 92 6.16 -5.15 5.03
C LEU A 92 7.49 -4.42 5.23
N ARG A 93 7.44 -3.19 5.74
CA ARG A 93 8.64 -2.42 6.10
C ARG A 93 9.42 -3.13 7.20
N ALA A 94 8.76 -3.58 8.28
CA ALA A 94 9.39 -4.31 9.37
C ALA A 94 10.02 -5.64 8.92
N GLU A 95 9.47 -6.27 7.86
CA GLU A 95 10.01 -7.46 7.22
C GLU A 95 11.16 -7.14 6.22
N GLY A 96 11.57 -5.87 6.07
CA GLY A 96 12.71 -5.42 5.26
C GLY A 96 12.39 -5.07 3.81
N THR A 97 11.12 -4.95 3.43
CA THR A 97 10.75 -4.42 2.11
C THR A 97 10.86 -2.90 2.11
N SER A 98 11.65 -2.33 1.20
CA SER A 98 11.65 -0.88 0.97
C SER A 98 10.33 -0.46 0.32
N ILE A 99 9.75 0.67 0.76
CA ILE A 99 8.47 1.14 0.24
C ILE A 99 8.60 2.59 -0.22
N LEU A 100 8.17 2.87 -1.45
CA LEU A 100 7.91 4.22 -1.94
C LEU A 100 6.40 4.40 -1.98
N LEU A 101 5.90 5.29 -1.12
CA LEU A 101 4.49 5.57 -0.97
C LEU A 101 4.17 6.98 -1.47
N VAL A 102 3.27 7.10 -2.43
CA VAL A 102 2.66 8.37 -2.85
C VAL A 102 1.26 8.42 -2.27
N GLU A 103 0.94 9.45 -1.51
CA GLU A 103 -0.36 9.59 -0.81
C GLU A 103 -0.78 11.04 -0.65
N GLN A 104 -2.08 11.30 -0.78
CA GLN A 104 -2.69 12.59 -0.42
C GLN A 104 -3.01 12.65 1.08
N ASN A 105 -3.27 11.52 1.72
CA ASN A 105 -3.47 11.43 3.16
C ASN A 105 -2.13 11.58 3.88
N ALA A 106 -1.63 12.83 3.93
CA ALA A 106 -0.32 13.14 4.48
C ALA A 106 -0.14 12.65 5.93
N ARG A 107 -1.19 12.72 6.76
CA ARG A 107 -1.14 12.24 8.15
C ARG A 107 -0.82 10.75 8.19
N ALA A 108 -1.62 9.92 7.50
CA ALA A 108 -1.42 8.48 7.49
C ALA A 108 -0.09 8.08 6.85
N ALA A 109 0.34 8.80 5.79
CA ALA A 109 1.63 8.57 5.15
C ALA A 109 2.80 8.87 6.10
N LEU A 110 2.79 10.00 6.81
CA LEU A 110 3.85 10.39 7.72
C LEU A 110 3.92 9.49 8.97
N GLU A 111 2.80 8.90 9.41
CA GLU A 111 2.78 7.92 10.51
C GLU A 111 3.58 6.66 10.19
N VAL A 112 3.62 6.22 8.93
CA VAL A 112 4.31 4.99 8.51
C VAL A 112 5.65 5.22 7.84
N ALA A 113 5.94 6.44 7.40
CA ALA A 113 7.17 6.80 6.69
C ALA A 113 8.34 7.08 7.67
N GLU A 114 9.56 6.88 7.20
CA GLU A 114 10.79 7.34 7.86
C GLU A 114 11.23 8.69 7.33
N HIS A 115 11.05 8.92 6.03
CA HIS A 115 11.42 10.14 5.32
C HIS A 115 10.31 10.53 4.36
N GLY A 116 10.08 11.82 4.16
CA GLY A 116 9.06 12.33 3.27
C GLY A 116 9.56 13.42 2.34
N TYR A 117 8.89 13.50 1.20
CA TYR A 117 9.03 14.56 0.18
C TYR A 117 7.67 15.17 -0.07
N VAL A 118 7.53 16.45 0.15
CA VAL A 118 6.30 17.20 -0.13
C VAL A 118 6.43 17.85 -1.49
N LEU A 119 5.56 17.48 -2.42
CA LEU A 119 5.56 18.02 -3.77
C LEU A 119 4.51 19.11 -3.91
N GLU A 120 4.91 20.24 -4.46
CA GLU A 120 4.01 21.33 -4.86
C GLU A 120 4.33 21.72 -6.30
N THR A 121 3.33 21.75 -7.15
CA THR A 121 3.44 22.19 -8.55
C THR A 121 4.62 21.51 -9.30
N GLY A 122 4.83 20.22 -9.05
CA GLY A 122 5.88 19.42 -9.70
C GLY A 122 7.29 19.60 -9.16
N SER A 123 7.46 20.33 -8.05
CA SER A 123 8.74 20.55 -7.38
C SER A 123 8.70 20.10 -5.93
N ILE A 124 9.84 19.66 -5.39
CA ILE A 124 9.95 19.33 -3.97
C ILE A 124 9.97 20.64 -3.18
N ALA A 125 8.92 20.86 -2.40
CA ALA A 125 8.76 22.05 -1.58
C ALA A 125 9.41 21.91 -0.20
N VAL A 126 9.32 20.71 0.39
CA VAL A 126 9.92 20.37 1.68
C VAL A 126 10.33 18.89 1.64
N GLU A 127 11.44 18.54 2.28
CA GLU A 127 11.85 17.15 2.49
C GLU A 127 12.49 16.98 3.87
N GLY A 128 12.45 15.78 4.42
CA GLY A 128 13.09 15.49 5.70
C GLY A 128 12.50 14.26 6.39
N PRO A 129 12.96 13.99 7.63
CA PRO A 129 12.40 12.95 8.49
C PRO A 129 10.89 13.15 8.66
N ALA A 130 10.12 12.06 8.59
CA ALA A 130 8.65 12.14 8.67
C ALA A 130 8.17 12.77 9.99
N ALA A 131 8.88 12.52 11.10
CA ALA A 131 8.58 13.13 12.39
C ALA A 131 8.69 14.67 12.36
N ASP A 132 9.66 15.24 11.64
CA ASP A 132 9.84 16.69 11.50
C ASP A 132 8.78 17.27 10.57
N LEU A 133 8.47 16.57 9.48
CA LEU A 133 7.43 16.98 8.53
C LEU A 133 6.05 17.02 9.15
N ALA A 134 5.72 16.10 10.06
CA ALA A 134 4.45 16.08 10.78
C ALA A 134 4.20 17.34 11.63
N HIS A 135 5.28 18.04 12.02
CA HIS A 135 5.23 19.28 12.80
C HIS A 135 5.57 20.53 11.97
N ASN A 136 5.86 20.39 10.69
CA ASN A 136 6.21 21.50 9.82
C ASN A 136 4.97 22.38 9.53
N PRO A 137 5.00 23.70 9.85
CA PRO A 137 3.83 24.58 9.67
C PRO A 137 3.28 24.58 8.23
N ARG A 138 4.16 24.53 7.23
CA ARG A 138 3.76 24.51 5.81
C ARG A 138 3.02 23.22 5.46
N VAL A 139 3.48 22.07 5.97
CA VAL A 139 2.83 20.79 5.77
C VAL A 139 1.47 20.73 6.48
N ILE A 140 1.42 21.27 7.72
CA ILE A 140 0.17 21.36 8.50
C ILE A 140 -0.85 22.22 7.76
N GLU A 141 -0.48 23.39 7.31
CA GLU A 141 -1.37 24.33 6.63
C GLU A 141 -1.90 23.77 5.30
N SER A 142 -1.02 23.17 4.49
CA SER A 142 -1.37 22.69 3.15
C SER A 142 -2.08 21.33 3.14
N TYR A 143 -1.76 20.42 4.08
CA TYR A 143 -2.18 19.00 4.01
C TYR A 143 -2.81 18.45 5.28
N LEU A 144 -2.52 18.99 6.46
CA LEU A 144 -3.02 18.48 7.74
C LEU A 144 -4.11 19.37 8.36
N GLY A 145 -4.20 20.64 7.96
CA GLY A 145 -5.16 21.62 8.49
C GLY A 145 -6.52 21.66 7.82
N ALA A 146 -6.71 20.99 6.68
CA ALA A 146 -7.95 21.05 5.90
C ALA A 146 -9.14 20.26 6.51
N THR A 147 -8.92 19.43 7.53
CA THR A 147 -9.97 18.59 8.11
C THR A 147 -10.89 19.31 9.11
N HIS A 148 -10.70 20.60 9.41
CA HIS A 148 -11.54 21.32 10.39
C HIS A 148 -12.42 22.43 9.81
N ARG A 149 -12.49 22.61 8.47
CA ARG A 149 -13.32 23.66 7.87
C ARG A 149 -14.61 23.22 7.19
N GLU A 150 -14.95 21.93 7.18
CA GLU A 150 -16.21 21.45 6.59
C GLU A 150 -17.29 21.03 7.60
N ALA A 151 -17.22 21.53 8.84
CA ALA A 151 -18.26 21.35 9.84
C ALA A 151 -18.59 22.67 10.55
N ALA A 152 -19.14 23.63 9.79
CA ALA A 152 -19.85 24.77 10.35
C ALA A 152 -20.99 25.21 9.40
#